data_5f65a5b8612e29a9f43c095df3a3def9
#
_entry.id   5f65a5b8612e29a9f43c095df3a3def9
#
_cell.length_a   1.000
_cell.length_b   1.000
_cell.length_c   1.000
_cell.angle_alpha   90.00
_cell.angle_beta   90.00
_cell.angle_gamma   90.00
#
_symmetry.space_group_name_H-M   'P 1'
#
loop_
_entity.id
_entity.type
_entity.pdbx_description
1 polymer ?
#
loop_
_entity_poly.entity_id
_entity_poly.type
_entity_poly.pdbx_seq_one_letter_code
_entity_poly.pdbx_strand_id
1 'polypeptide(L)'
;MSPMAKKGKYVYEWPRAMVTVDALVFRRAAGRTEVLLINRKHEPYKGKWAVPGGFIEMDEELEDAVARELQEETGLTGVELEQMRAFGTCGRDPRGRLISIAFTGVANEGCDKIQAGDDAAKAQWFDVENLPEDMAFDHDEMIACGIEKLSERWGRPHPTDG
;
A
#
# COMPACT_ATOMS: atom_id res chain seq x y z
N MET A 1 -17.47 -11.36 0.92
CA MET A 1 -16.09 -11.82 0.69
C MET A 1 -15.92 -12.17 -0.77
N SER A 2 -15.16 -11.37 -1.49
CA SER A 2 -14.67 -11.78 -2.79
C SER A 2 -13.85 -13.06 -2.63
N PRO A 3 -14.06 -14.08 -3.46
CA PRO A 3 -13.19 -15.24 -3.42
C PRO A 3 -11.77 -14.76 -3.75
N MET A 4 -10.85 -14.95 -2.83
CA MET A 4 -9.42 -14.73 -3.09
C MET A 4 -9.04 -15.51 -4.35
N ALA A 5 -8.26 -14.87 -5.23
CA ALA A 5 -7.74 -15.55 -6.41
C ALA A 5 -7.12 -16.89 -6.00
N LYS A 6 -7.74 -17.99 -6.44
CA LYS A 6 -7.27 -19.32 -6.05
C LYS A 6 -5.93 -19.58 -6.70
N LYS A 7 -4.94 -19.91 -5.87
CA LYS A 7 -3.67 -20.45 -6.34
C LYS A 7 -3.96 -21.72 -7.15
N GLY A 8 -3.60 -21.70 -8.43
CA GLY A 8 -3.86 -22.80 -9.34
C GLY A 8 -2.75 -22.92 -10.38
N LYS A 9 -2.86 -23.94 -11.22
CA LYS A 9 -1.99 -24.08 -12.39
C LYS A 9 -2.63 -23.37 -13.56
N TYR A 10 -1.99 -22.31 -14.01
CA TYR A 10 -2.38 -21.56 -15.20
C TYR A 10 -1.40 -21.90 -16.32
N VAL A 11 -1.90 -22.26 -17.48
CA VAL A 11 -1.07 -22.53 -18.67
C VAL A 11 -1.38 -21.46 -19.70
N TYR A 12 -0.36 -20.72 -20.08
CA TYR A 12 -0.46 -19.65 -21.07
C TYR A 12 0.52 -19.88 -22.22
N GLU A 13 0.14 -19.46 -23.40
CA GLU A 13 1.01 -19.44 -24.56
C GLU A 13 2.23 -18.53 -24.36
N TRP A 14 2.03 -17.41 -23.70
CA TRP A 14 3.06 -16.42 -23.41
C TRP A 14 3.24 -16.24 -21.91
N PRO A 15 4.49 -16.00 -21.45
CA PRO A 15 4.74 -15.66 -20.04
C PRO A 15 3.93 -14.45 -19.61
N ARG A 16 3.46 -14.46 -18.38
CA ARG A 16 2.67 -13.36 -17.80
C ARG A 16 3.27 -12.87 -16.49
N ALA A 17 3.33 -11.55 -16.33
CA ALA A 17 3.64 -10.95 -15.05
C ALA A 17 2.39 -10.97 -14.14
N MET A 18 2.62 -11.02 -12.83
CA MET A 18 1.58 -10.82 -11.83
C MET A 18 1.40 -9.33 -11.56
N VAL A 19 0.20 -8.92 -11.20
CA VAL A 19 -0.12 -7.54 -10.88
C VAL A 19 -0.68 -7.44 -9.47
N THR A 20 -0.13 -6.50 -8.69
CA THR A 20 -0.65 -6.11 -7.39
C THR A 20 -1.03 -4.62 -7.39
N VAL A 21 -1.83 -4.23 -6.42
CA VAL A 21 -2.12 -2.84 -6.11
C VAL A 21 -1.69 -2.54 -4.69
N ASP A 22 -1.18 -1.35 -4.44
CA ASP A 22 -0.74 -0.89 -3.12
C ASP A 22 -1.31 0.50 -2.82
N ALA A 23 -1.73 0.71 -1.58
CA ALA A 23 -2.36 1.94 -1.13
C ALA A 23 -1.44 2.73 -0.19
N LEU A 24 -0.90 3.84 -0.67
CA LEU A 24 -0.15 4.79 0.16
C LEU A 24 -1.12 5.81 0.73
N VAL A 25 -1.60 5.56 1.93
CA VAL A 25 -2.54 6.43 2.62
C VAL A 25 -1.82 7.23 3.69
N PHE A 26 -1.92 8.54 3.57
CA PHE A 26 -1.32 9.50 4.49
C PHE A 26 -2.39 10.19 5.33
N ARG A 27 -1.99 10.70 6.49
CA ARG A 27 -2.80 11.63 7.29
C ARG A 27 -1.91 12.67 7.97
N ARG A 28 -2.50 13.75 8.39
CA ARG A 28 -1.87 14.68 9.33
C ARG A 28 -2.44 14.47 10.72
N ALA A 29 -1.58 14.26 11.69
CA ALA A 29 -1.95 14.09 13.09
C ALA A 29 -0.89 14.75 13.97
N ALA A 30 -1.29 15.58 14.92
CA ALA A 30 -0.40 16.28 15.85
C ALA A 30 0.79 17.00 15.17
N GLY A 31 0.54 17.65 14.04
CA GLY A 31 1.56 18.38 13.25
C GLY A 31 2.52 17.49 12.47
N ARG A 32 2.29 16.18 12.42
CA ARG A 32 3.12 15.21 11.71
C ARG A 32 2.40 14.66 10.50
N THR A 33 3.16 14.23 9.51
CA THR A 33 2.65 13.41 8.42
C THR A 33 2.88 11.95 8.76
N GLU A 34 1.82 11.17 8.73
CA GLU A 34 1.88 9.74 8.98
C GLU A 34 1.42 8.95 7.76
N VAL A 35 1.97 7.75 7.62
CA VAL A 35 1.59 6.77 6.59
C VAL A 35 1.04 5.52 7.24
N LEU A 36 0.02 4.93 6.62
CA LEU A 36 -0.59 3.69 7.08
C LEU A 36 0.20 2.49 6.59
N LEU A 37 0.64 1.66 7.53
CA LEU A 37 1.34 0.40 7.23
C LEU A 37 0.64 -0.78 7.90
N ILE A 38 0.86 -1.96 7.34
CA ILE A 38 0.43 -3.23 7.92
C ILE A 38 1.65 -4.09 8.25
N ASN A 39 1.52 -4.91 9.27
CA ASN A 39 2.51 -5.94 9.56
C ASN A 39 2.13 -7.22 8.82
N ARG A 40 3.05 -7.76 8.04
CA ARG A 40 2.77 -8.94 7.22
C ARG A 40 2.61 -10.19 8.08
N LYS A 41 1.51 -10.90 7.87
CA LYS A 41 1.19 -12.15 8.55
C LYS A 41 1.78 -13.38 7.87
N HIS A 42 2.08 -13.30 6.58
CA HIS A 42 2.54 -14.42 5.75
C HIS A 42 3.85 -14.11 5.03
N GLU A 43 4.56 -15.18 4.65
CA GLU A 43 5.72 -15.07 3.77
C GLU A 43 5.29 -14.64 2.33
N PRO A 44 6.14 -13.95 1.57
CA PRO A 44 7.47 -13.44 1.94
C PRO A 44 7.40 -12.24 2.88
N TYR A 45 8.48 -11.97 3.60
CA TYR A 45 8.63 -10.87 4.55
C TYR A 45 7.64 -10.90 5.73
N LYS A 46 7.31 -12.09 6.22
CA LYS A 46 6.48 -12.24 7.44
C LYS A 46 7.08 -11.45 8.61
N GLY A 47 6.22 -10.69 9.29
CA GLY A 47 6.61 -9.85 10.42
C GLY A 47 7.19 -8.49 10.05
N LYS A 48 7.43 -8.23 8.78
CA LYS A 48 7.88 -6.93 8.28
C LYS A 48 6.70 -5.99 8.03
N TRP A 49 6.96 -4.71 8.07
CA TRP A 49 5.96 -3.68 7.75
C TRP A 49 5.90 -3.43 6.25
N ALA A 50 4.71 -3.22 5.76
CA ALA A 50 4.42 -3.03 4.34
C ALA A 50 3.30 -2.02 4.13
N VAL A 51 3.26 -1.46 2.95
CA VAL A 51 2.10 -0.70 2.46
C VAL A 51 0.93 -1.68 2.27
N PRO A 52 -0.30 -1.33 2.67
CA PRO A 52 -1.47 -2.16 2.40
C PRO A 52 -1.64 -2.42 0.90
N GLY A 53 -1.93 -3.65 0.53
CA GLY A 53 -2.10 -4.02 -0.87
C GLY A 53 -2.13 -5.53 -1.07
N GLY A 54 -2.33 -5.94 -2.29
CA GLY A 54 -2.40 -7.34 -2.67
C GLY A 54 -2.68 -7.56 -4.14
N PHE A 55 -2.90 -8.80 -4.51
CA PHE A 55 -3.20 -9.19 -5.88
C PHE A 55 -4.56 -8.70 -6.33
N ILE A 56 -4.63 -8.25 -7.57
CA ILE A 56 -5.91 -7.99 -8.23
C ILE A 56 -6.62 -9.30 -8.53
N GLU A 57 -7.95 -9.26 -8.60
CA GLU A 57 -8.78 -10.34 -9.13
C GLU A 57 -8.96 -10.16 -10.64
N MET A 58 -9.29 -11.26 -11.34
CA MET A 58 -9.34 -11.25 -12.82
C MET A 58 -10.45 -10.37 -13.39
N ASP A 59 -11.52 -10.16 -12.63
CA ASP A 59 -12.70 -9.39 -13.05
C ASP A 59 -12.84 -8.06 -12.28
N GLU A 60 -11.73 -7.55 -11.75
CA GLU A 60 -11.72 -6.40 -10.84
C GLU A 60 -10.95 -5.24 -11.47
N GLU A 61 -11.55 -4.05 -11.45
CA GLU A 61 -10.83 -2.83 -11.83
C GLU A 61 -9.77 -2.49 -10.77
N LEU A 62 -8.71 -1.79 -11.18
CA LEU A 62 -7.59 -1.47 -10.28
C LEU A 62 -8.03 -0.60 -9.09
N GLU A 63 -8.93 0.33 -9.32
CA GLU A 63 -9.49 1.21 -8.29
C GLU A 63 -10.29 0.44 -7.25
N ASP A 64 -11.07 -0.55 -7.70
CA ASP A 64 -11.85 -1.42 -6.81
C ASP A 64 -10.93 -2.37 -6.03
N ALA A 65 -9.90 -2.89 -6.68
CA ALA A 65 -8.90 -3.76 -6.06
C ALA A 65 -8.17 -3.06 -4.91
N VAL A 66 -7.67 -1.86 -5.13
CA VAL A 66 -6.93 -1.13 -4.11
C VAL A 66 -7.82 -0.72 -2.94
N ALA A 67 -9.06 -0.33 -3.20
CA ALA A 67 -10.04 -0.02 -2.15
C ALA A 67 -10.39 -1.26 -1.33
N ARG A 68 -10.58 -2.40 -1.98
CA ARG A 68 -10.86 -3.69 -1.33
C ARG A 68 -9.71 -4.13 -0.44
N GLU A 69 -8.47 -4.11 -0.95
CA GLU A 69 -7.29 -4.48 -0.17
C GLU A 69 -7.09 -3.57 1.04
N LEU A 70 -7.27 -2.27 0.87
CA LEU A 70 -7.19 -1.31 1.97
C LEU A 70 -8.22 -1.61 3.06
N GLN A 71 -9.46 -1.87 2.67
CA GLN A 71 -10.52 -2.23 3.60
C GLN A 71 -10.26 -3.56 4.31
N GLU A 72 -9.88 -4.60 3.56
CA GLU A 72 -9.61 -5.94 4.12
C GLU A 72 -8.48 -5.93 5.14
N GLU A 73 -7.42 -5.18 4.87
CA GLU A 73 -6.22 -5.17 5.72
C GLU A 73 -6.26 -4.15 6.85
N THR A 74 -6.98 -3.05 6.69
CA THR A 74 -6.95 -1.93 7.65
C THR A 74 -8.30 -1.48 8.16
N GLY A 75 -9.39 -1.95 7.56
CA GLY A 75 -10.75 -1.50 7.86
C GLY A 75 -11.08 -0.10 7.31
N LEU A 76 -10.13 0.57 6.68
CA LEU A 76 -10.30 1.93 6.18
C LEU A 76 -11.12 1.95 4.90
N THR A 77 -12.12 2.82 4.84
CA THR A 77 -13.00 3.04 3.67
C THR A 77 -13.17 4.53 3.41
N GLY A 78 -13.67 4.86 2.23
CA GLY A 78 -14.00 6.25 1.89
C GLY A 78 -12.79 7.14 1.62
N VAL A 79 -11.60 6.59 1.51
CA VAL A 79 -10.42 7.35 1.09
C VAL A 79 -10.43 7.46 -0.43
N GLU A 80 -10.34 8.68 -0.93
CA GLU A 80 -10.16 8.92 -2.35
C GLU A 80 -8.73 8.55 -2.74
N LEU A 81 -8.60 7.48 -3.54
CA LEU A 81 -7.32 6.96 -3.99
C LEU A 81 -7.08 7.31 -5.45
N GLU A 82 -5.92 7.84 -5.73
CA GLU A 82 -5.48 8.24 -7.06
C GLU A 82 -4.26 7.42 -7.47
N GLN A 83 -4.26 6.94 -8.71
CA GLN A 83 -3.13 6.20 -9.25
C GLN A 83 -1.87 7.08 -9.25
N MET A 84 -0.81 6.60 -8.67
CA MET A 84 0.43 7.34 -8.53
C MET A 84 1.47 6.90 -9.55
N ARG A 85 1.84 5.63 -9.52
CA ARG A 85 2.93 5.09 -10.33
C ARG A 85 2.93 3.57 -10.33
N ALA A 86 3.46 2.98 -11.39
CA ALA A 86 3.80 1.56 -11.42
C ALA A 86 5.22 1.32 -10.92
N PHE A 87 5.39 0.27 -10.12
CA PHE A 87 6.69 -0.22 -9.64
C PHE A 87 6.94 -1.59 -10.27
N GLY A 88 7.88 -1.65 -11.18
CA GLY A 88 8.11 -2.83 -12.00
C GLY A 88 9.58 -3.24 -12.13
N THR A 89 10.44 -2.87 -11.19
CA THR A 89 11.84 -3.28 -11.19
C THR A 89 11.95 -4.80 -11.16
N CYS A 90 12.76 -5.37 -12.04
CA CYS A 90 13.01 -6.80 -12.05
C CYS A 90 13.62 -7.24 -10.71
N GLY A 91 13.09 -8.32 -10.14
CA GLY A 91 13.58 -8.86 -8.87
C GLY A 91 13.06 -8.16 -7.61
N ARG A 92 12.16 -7.19 -7.75
CA ARG A 92 11.57 -6.49 -6.60
C ARG A 92 10.78 -7.41 -5.65
N ASP A 93 10.30 -8.53 -6.15
CA ASP A 93 9.51 -9.50 -5.40
C ASP A 93 10.08 -10.92 -5.62
N PRO A 94 10.36 -11.67 -4.54
CA PRO A 94 10.93 -13.02 -4.67
C PRO A 94 9.97 -14.04 -5.26
N ARG A 95 8.66 -13.75 -5.33
CA ARG A 95 7.67 -14.68 -5.90
C ARG A 95 7.69 -14.76 -7.42
N GLY A 96 8.32 -13.80 -8.10
CA GLY A 96 8.44 -13.78 -9.55
C GLY A 96 8.33 -12.39 -10.16
N ARG A 97 8.01 -12.33 -11.45
CA ARG A 97 7.83 -11.06 -12.16
C ARG A 97 6.52 -10.42 -11.71
N LEU A 98 6.63 -9.43 -10.84
CA LEU A 98 5.50 -8.79 -10.22
C LEU A 98 5.57 -7.28 -10.38
N ILE A 99 4.49 -6.69 -10.89
CA ILE A 99 4.35 -5.25 -11.09
C ILE A 99 3.27 -4.75 -10.13
N SER A 100 3.60 -3.76 -9.32
CA SER A 100 2.64 -3.10 -8.44
C SER A 100 2.20 -1.76 -9.01
N ILE A 101 0.91 -1.55 -9.01
CA ILE A 101 0.31 -0.25 -9.29
C ILE A 101 0.03 0.43 -7.96
N ALA A 102 0.77 1.47 -7.65
CA ALA A 102 0.61 2.21 -6.41
C ALA A 102 -0.42 3.32 -6.56
N PHE A 103 -1.27 3.42 -5.54
CA PHE A 103 -2.26 4.50 -5.38
C PHE A 103 -1.90 5.31 -4.14
N THR A 104 -2.28 6.57 -4.14
CA THR A 104 -2.08 7.45 -2.98
C THR A 104 -3.36 8.19 -2.63
N GLY A 105 -3.55 8.47 -1.37
CA GLY A 105 -4.68 9.22 -0.85
C GLY A 105 -4.42 9.75 0.54
N VAL A 106 -5.30 10.63 0.99
CA VAL A 106 -5.25 11.25 2.31
C VAL A 106 -6.49 10.87 3.10
N ALA A 107 -6.29 10.29 4.27
CA ALA A 107 -7.36 10.07 5.23
C ALA A 107 -7.65 11.36 6.00
N ASN A 108 -8.89 11.84 5.93
CA ASN A 108 -9.31 13.02 6.63
C ASN A 108 -9.47 12.77 8.13
N GLU A 109 -9.32 13.81 8.92
CA GLU A 109 -9.55 13.76 10.36
C GLU A 109 -10.95 13.21 10.67
N GLY A 110 -11.01 12.23 11.57
CA GLY A 110 -12.24 11.53 11.92
C GLY A 110 -12.61 10.36 11.00
N CYS A 111 -11.97 10.23 9.84
CA CYS A 111 -12.15 9.13 8.88
C CYS A 111 -10.91 8.21 8.79
N ASP A 112 -10.07 8.24 9.81
CA ASP A 112 -8.76 7.58 9.84
C ASP A 112 -8.68 6.44 10.86
N LYS A 113 -9.83 5.94 11.31
CA LYS A 113 -9.90 4.80 12.23
C LYS A 113 -9.60 3.51 11.51
N ILE A 114 -8.62 2.79 12.01
CA ILE A 114 -8.14 1.55 11.44
C ILE A 114 -8.40 0.37 12.37
N GLN A 115 -8.54 -0.80 11.76
CA GLN A 115 -8.60 -2.08 12.42
C GLN A 115 -7.95 -3.13 11.52
N ALA A 116 -6.96 -3.86 12.03
CA ALA A 116 -6.30 -4.89 11.24
C ALA A 116 -7.31 -5.97 10.81
N GLY A 117 -7.27 -6.30 9.52
CA GLY A 117 -8.07 -7.37 8.94
C GLY A 117 -7.42 -8.74 9.13
N ASP A 118 -8.07 -9.77 8.57
CA ASP A 118 -7.68 -11.18 8.75
C ASP A 118 -6.27 -11.50 8.20
N ASP A 119 -5.85 -10.82 7.13
CA ASP A 119 -4.58 -11.07 6.43
C ASP A 119 -3.41 -10.22 6.93
N ALA A 120 -3.66 -9.30 7.85
CA ALA A 120 -2.63 -8.49 8.50
C ALA A 120 -2.58 -8.80 10.00
N ALA A 121 -1.38 -8.93 10.55
CA ALA A 121 -1.21 -9.12 11.98
C ALA A 121 -1.62 -7.86 12.75
N LYS A 122 -1.37 -6.69 12.20
CA LYS A 122 -1.81 -5.39 12.70
C LYS A 122 -1.66 -4.30 11.64
N ALA A 123 -2.42 -3.21 11.79
CA ALA A 123 -2.30 -2.00 11.02
C ALA A 123 -1.95 -0.84 11.96
N GLN A 124 -1.13 0.10 11.50
CA GLN A 124 -0.63 1.20 12.32
C GLN A 124 -0.24 2.41 11.48
N TRP A 125 -0.46 3.60 12.03
CA TRP A 125 0.06 4.84 11.49
C TRP A 125 1.50 5.06 11.95
N PHE A 126 2.38 5.40 11.03
CA PHE A 126 3.79 5.71 11.30
C PHE A 126 4.13 7.11 10.85
N ASP A 127 4.84 7.85 11.69
CA ASP A 127 5.45 9.10 11.31
C ASP A 127 6.41 8.86 10.15
N VAL A 128 6.26 9.61 9.05
CA VAL A 128 7.11 9.46 7.86
C VAL A 128 8.58 9.80 8.13
N GLU A 129 8.85 10.55 9.20
CA GLU A 129 10.22 10.86 9.66
C GLU A 129 10.83 9.74 10.52
N ASN A 130 10.03 8.74 10.90
CA ASN A 130 10.46 7.65 11.77
C ASN A 130 9.84 6.32 11.37
N LEU A 131 10.10 5.92 10.12
CA LEU A 131 9.60 4.66 9.56
C LEU A 131 10.33 3.45 10.17
N PRO A 132 9.70 2.26 10.16
CA PRO A 132 10.38 1.03 10.50
C PRO A 132 11.62 0.80 9.63
N GLU A 133 12.72 0.34 10.23
CA GLU A 133 13.96 0.05 9.49
C GLU A 133 13.79 -1.10 8.50
N ASP A 134 12.95 -2.06 8.84
CA ASP A 134 12.76 -3.32 8.13
C ASP A 134 11.44 -3.32 7.35
N MET A 135 11.41 -2.61 6.24
CA MET A 135 10.27 -2.62 5.33
C MET A 135 10.32 -3.81 4.38
N ALA A 136 9.14 -4.36 4.07
CA ALA A 136 9.00 -5.40 3.07
C ALA A 136 9.22 -4.85 1.65
N PHE A 137 9.75 -5.68 0.76
CA PHE A 137 9.94 -5.37 -0.66
C PHE A 137 10.69 -4.05 -0.87
N ASP A 138 10.22 -3.25 -1.82
CA ASP A 138 10.67 -1.89 -2.12
C ASP A 138 9.67 -0.82 -1.61
N HIS A 139 8.92 -1.16 -0.55
CA HIS A 139 7.87 -0.29 -0.03
C HIS A 139 8.41 1.01 0.59
N ASP A 140 9.65 1.04 1.03
CA ASP A 140 10.36 2.27 1.41
C ASP A 140 10.48 3.25 0.24
N GLU A 141 10.80 2.76 -0.96
CA GLU A 141 10.83 3.57 -2.18
C GLU A 141 9.44 4.07 -2.57
N MET A 142 8.41 3.24 -2.40
CA MET A 142 7.02 3.63 -2.64
C MET A 142 6.61 4.79 -1.73
N ILE A 143 6.95 4.70 -0.44
CA ILE A 143 6.64 5.76 0.54
C ILE A 143 7.35 7.05 0.17
N ALA A 144 8.63 6.98 -0.21
CA ALA A 144 9.38 8.16 -0.64
C ALA A 144 8.73 8.85 -1.85
N CYS A 145 8.29 8.08 -2.85
CA CYS A 145 7.53 8.59 -3.99
C CYS A 145 6.20 9.21 -3.57
N GLY A 146 5.50 8.58 -2.64
CA GLY A 146 4.24 9.07 -2.10
C GLY A 146 4.38 10.39 -1.35
N ILE A 147 5.43 10.55 -0.57
CA ILE A 147 5.75 11.78 0.14
C ILE A 147 6.05 12.92 -0.84
N GLU A 148 6.79 12.65 -1.89
CA GLU A 148 7.08 13.61 -2.95
C GLU A 148 5.79 14.09 -3.64
N LYS A 149 4.91 13.16 -4.00
CA LYS A 149 3.59 13.45 -4.58
C LYS A 149 2.72 14.28 -3.64
N LEU A 150 2.73 13.94 -2.35
CA LEU A 150 1.99 14.65 -1.32
C LEU A 150 2.48 16.08 -1.13
N SER A 151 3.79 16.32 -1.21
CA SER A 151 4.38 17.65 -1.09
C SER A 151 4.00 18.58 -2.25
N GLU A 152 3.74 18.03 -3.42
CA GLU A 152 3.17 18.80 -4.55
C GLU A 152 1.74 19.26 -4.24
N ARG A 153 0.96 18.41 -3.55
CA ARG A 153 -0.44 18.72 -3.19
C ARG A 153 -0.56 19.70 -2.01
N TRP A 154 0.30 19.56 -0.98
CA TRP A 154 0.24 20.35 0.26
C TRP A 154 1.24 21.50 0.31
N GLY A 155 2.07 21.70 -0.73
CA GLY A 155 3.23 22.56 -0.70
C GLY A 155 4.36 21.93 0.12
N ARG A 156 5.60 22.35 -0.14
CA ARG A 156 6.73 21.93 0.70
C ARG A 156 6.54 22.51 2.10
N PRO A 157 6.74 21.73 3.18
CA PRO A 157 6.80 22.33 4.50
C PRO A 157 7.88 23.42 4.49
N HIS A 158 7.49 24.62 4.88
CA HIS A 158 8.45 25.73 5.00
C HIS A 158 9.47 25.34 6.10
N PRO A 159 10.78 25.55 5.87
CA PRO A 159 11.79 25.22 6.87
C PRO A 159 11.72 26.03 8.17
N THR A 160 10.73 26.90 8.31
CA THR A 160 10.53 27.80 9.45
C THR A 160 9.35 27.42 10.37
N ASP A 161 8.63 26.34 10.07
CA ASP A 161 7.56 25.83 10.93
C ASP A 161 8.12 24.73 11.85
N GLY A 162 9.18 25.06 12.56
CA GLY A 162 9.73 24.25 13.63
C GLY A 162 9.10 24.57 14.98
#